data_ff2656e558d010f12c844f528697dfbb
#
_entry.id   ff2656e558d010f12c844f528697dfbb
#
_cell.length_a   1.000
_cell.length_b   1.000
_cell.length_c   1.000
_cell.angle_alpha   90.00
_cell.angle_beta   90.00
_cell.angle_gamma   90.00
#
_symmetry.space_group_name_H-M   'P 1'
#
loop_
_entity.id
_entity.type
_entity.pdbx_description
1 polymer ?
#
loop_
_entity_poly.entity_id
_entity_poly.type
_entity_poly.pdbx_seq_one_letter_code
_entity_poly.pdbx_strand_id
1 'polypeptide(L)'
;MISLAKVLSGKPIEVTQGILFYQPTIQEITDMGEAAYWSIINLWTLKRKDMIAQESEDTLVLDDYTLWKAYIFSAPVFRQSLALSCKVLLKSKVEFFDISGTIYIGERSSGVILDETFYLLMKELCSRIIPQSSASEEEGQYRETDNMSERERQMIEKMRAAEKKIEQTKNPDKKPEDYLGNRILGLVAVGGYTFEQVYNMTMLQFNMLLQKYVDIQTFELRTSLSPYISSDEGQTNKFWLD
;
A
#
# COMPACT_ATOMS: atom_id res chain seq x y z
N MET A 1 -18.63 0.66 5.22
CA MET A 1 -17.67 0.13 4.22
C MET A 1 -17.75 0.99 2.96
N ILE A 2 -16.65 1.60 2.53
CA ILE A 2 -16.60 2.44 1.33
C ILE A 2 -16.40 1.54 0.11
N SER A 3 -17.19 1.71 -0.96
CA SER A 3 -17.06 0.88 -2.17
C SER A 3 -15.73 1.18 -2.89
N LEU A 4 -15.11 0.15 -3.48
CA LEU A 4 -13.89 0.30 -4.26
C LEU A 4 -14.08 1.27 -5.43
N ALA A 5 -15.23 1.21 -6.11
CA ALA A 5 -15.57 2.11 -7.21
C ALA A 5 -15.55 3.59 -6.79
N LYS A 6 -16.02 3.90 -5.56
CA LYS A 6 -15.98 5.26 -5.02
C LYS A 6 -14.54 5.74 -4.81
N VAL A 7 -13.67 4.86 -4.29
CA VAL A 7 -12.25 5.19 -4.09
C VAL A 7 -11.53 5.33 -5.44
N LEU A 8 -11.80 4.44 -6.39
CA LEU A 8 -11.24 4.49 -7.75
C LEU A 8 -11.67 5.69 -8.57
N SER A 9 -12.78 6.35 -8.21
CA SER A 9 -13.22 7.55 -8.93
C SER A 9 -12.22 8.71 -8.82
N GLY A 10 -11.29 8.67 -7.85
CA GLY A 10 -10.34 9.75 -7.55
C GLY A 10 -11.00 11.01 -6.98
N LYS A 11 -12.34 11.01 -6.83
CA LYS A 11 -13.08 12.14 -6.25
C LYS A 11 -12.90 12.18 -4.74
N PRO A 12 -12.98 13.38 -4.12
CA PRO A 12 -12.94 13.50 -2.67
C PRO A 12 -14.03 12.67 -2.00
N ILE A 13 -13.68 12.05 -0.88
CA ILE A 13 -14.58 11.17 -0.10
C ILE A 13 -14.85 11.83 1.24
N GLU A 14 -16.12 12.02 1.58
CA GLU A 14 -16.48 12.55 2.89
C GLU A 14 -16.14 11.54 3.99
N VAL A 15 -15.28 11.97 4.92
CA VAL A 15 -14.87 11.19 6.10
C VAL A 15 -15.81 11.48 7.25
N THR A 16 -16.11 12.75 7.48
CA THR A 16 -17.08 13.23 8.45
C THR A 16 -17.62 14.57 7.97
N GLN A 17 -18.58 15.12 8.70
CA GLN A 17 -19.30 16.32 8.32
C GLN A 17 -18.36 17.47 7.93
N GLY A 18 -18.29 17.77 6.61
CA GLY A 18 -17.45 18.83 6.06
C GLY A 18 -15.97 18.51 5.87
N ILE A 19 -15.49 17.35 6.29
CA ILE A 19 -14.10 16.91 6.07
C ILE A 19 -14.05 15.90 4.92
N LEU A 20 -13.29 16.24 3.89
CA LEU A 20 -13.12 15.42 2.70
C LEU A 20 -11.72 14.81 2.66
N PHE A 21 -11.66 13.54 2.32
CA PHE A 21 -10.41 12.84 2.03
C PHE A 21 -10.08 12.99 0.55
N TYR A 22 -8.89 13.48 0.26
CA TYR A 22 -8.34 13.65 -1.07
C TYR A 22 -7.23 12.63 -1.32
N GLN A 23 -7.27 11.99 -2.46
CA GLN A 23 -6.18 11.13 -2.90
C GLN A 23 -5.20 11.99 -3.72
N PRO A 24 -3.93 12.10 -3.31
CA PRO A 24 -2.92 12.80 -4.12
C PRO A 24 -2.75 12.09 -5.48
N THR A 25 -2.53 12.89 -6.51
CA THR A 25 -2.16 12.40 -7.85
C THR A 25 -0.70 11.96 -7.88
N ILE A 26 -0.32 11.18 -8.88
CA ILE A 26 1.07 10.79 -9.11
C ILE A 26 1.97 12.03 -9.25
N GLN A 27 1.47 13.12 -9.87
CA GLN A 27 2.20 14.39 -9.94
C GLN A 27 2.47 14.97 -8.55
N GLU A 28 1.44 15.10 -7.71
CA GLU A 28 1.58 15.62 -6.35
C GLU A 28 2.52 14.74 -5.49
N ILE A 29 2.50 13.42 -5.71
CA ILE A 29 3.38 12.46 -5.02
C ILE A 29 4.83 12.64 -5.49
N THR A 30 5.06 12.81 -6.78
CA THR A 30 6.39 13.08 -7.34
C THR A 30 6.96 14.37 -6.80
N ASP A 31 6.14 15.43 -6.70
CA ASP A 31 6.57 16.75 -6.21
C ASP A 31 6.92 16.73 -4.71
N MET A 32 6.20 15.92 -3.89
CA MET A 32 6.52 15.80 -2.45
C MET A 32 7.58 14.75 -2.14
N GLY A 33 7.83 13.83 -3.06
CA GLY A 33 8.68 12.66 -2.90
C GLY A 33 7.94 11.42 -2.38
N GLU A 34 8.20 10.28 -3.02
CA GLU A 34 7.54 9.00 -2.73
C GLU A 34 7.68 8.57 -1.26
N ALA A 35 8.87 8.75 -0.66
CA ALA A 35 9.10 8.41 0.74
C ALA A 35 8.23 9.22 1.70
N ALA A 36 8.05 10.52 1.44
CA ALA A 36 7.17 11.39 2.22
C ALA A 36 5.71 10.96 2.08
N TYR A 37 5.27 10.63 0.87
CA TYR A 37 3.93 10.11 0.63
C TYR A 37 3.65 8.83 1.41
N TRP A 38 4.55 7.84 1.34
CA TRP A 38 4.36 6.58 2.08
C TRP A 38 4.41 6.78 3.60
N SER A 39 5.21 7.71 4.09
CA SER A 39 5.22 8.07 5.51
C SER A 39 3.85 8.61 5.96
N ILE A 40 3.21 9.44 5.13
CA ILE A 40 1.87 9.99 5.38
C ILE A 40 0.80 8.88 5.43
N ILE A 41 0.83 7.95 4.47
CA ILE A 41 -0.15 6.85 4.40
C ILE A 41 0.07 5.84 5.53
N ASN A 42 1.33 5.45 5.76
CA ASN A 42 1.69 4.45 6.77
C ASN A 42 1.32 4.90 8.20
N LEU A 43 1.31 6.20 8.47
CA LEU A 43 0.92 6.73 9.79
C LEU A 43 -0.49 6.28 10.21
N TRP A 44 -1.42 6.14 9.27
CA TRP A 44 -2.79 5.68 9.53
C TRP A 44 -2.92 4.16 9.59
N THR A 45 -1.97 3.45 9.01
CA THR A 45 -2.01 1.98 8.87
C THR A 45 -0.98 1.26 9.72
N LEU A 46 -0.39 1.97 10.70
CA LEU A 46 0.54 1.40 11.67
C LEU A 46 -0.06 0.13 12.30
N LYS A 47 0.75 -0.90 12.36
CA LYS A 47 0.40 -2.13 13.08
C LYS A 47 0.71 -1.94 14.55
N ARG A 48 0.00 -2.65 15.41
CA ARG A 48 0.18 -2.62 16.86
C ARG A 48 1.65 -2.76 17.29
N LYS A 49 2.37 -3.70 16.69
CA LYS A 49 3.80 -3.94 16.93
C LYS A 49 4.71 -2.75 16.60
N ASP A 50 4.28 -1.86 15.70
CA ASP A 50 5.07 -0.70 15.29
C ASP A 50 4.83 0.51 16.22
N MET A 51 3.77 0.46 17.01
CA MET A 51 3.38 1.52 17.97
C MET A 51 3.88 1.25 19.38
N ILE A 52 4.28 0.03 19.68
CA ILE A 52 4.66 -0.43 21.02
C ILE A 52 6.13 -0.84 20.99
N ALA A 53 6.98 -0.17 21.80
CA ALA A 53 8.41 -0.52 21.89
C ALA A 53 8.63 -1.86 22.60
N GLN A 54 7.74 -2.19 23.57
CA GLN A 54 7.77 -3.43 24.33
C GLN A 54 6.36 -3.81 24.73
N GLU A 55 5.94 -5.03 24.47
CA GLU A 55 4.65 -5.54 24.90
C GLU A 55 4.63 -5.67 26.44
N SER A 56 3.67 -5.03 27.08
CA SER A 56 3.36 -5.17 28.50
C SER A 56 1.89 -5.57 28.66
N GLU A 57 1.52 -6.15 29.80
CA GLU A 57 0.13 -6.52 30.08
C GLU A 57 -0.81 -5.31 29.92
N ASP A 58 -0.39 -4.14 30.36
CA ASP A 58 -1.17 -2.90 30.23
C ASP A 58 -1.39 -2.47 28.78
N THR A 59 -0.43 -2.71 27.89
CA THR A 59 -0.56 -2.38 26.46
C THR A 59 -1.44 -3.37 25.68
N LEU A 60 -1.56 -4.61 26.14
CA LEU A 60 -2.41 -5.62 25.51
C LEU A 60 -3.91 -5.31 25.62
N VAL A 61 -4.32 -4.57 26.63
CA VAL A 61 -5.73 -4.20 26.92
C VAL A 61 -6.18 -2.97 26.11
N LEU A 62 -5.25 -2.13 25.64
CA LEU A 62 -5.60 -0.91 24.90
C LEU A 62 -6.09 -1.22 23.49
N ASP A 63 -7.10 -0.47 23.03
CA ASP A 63 -7.55 -0.52 21.62
C ASP A 63 -6.54 0.16 20.68
N ASP A 64 -6.65 -0.14 19.38
CA ASP A 64 -5.74 0.37 18.36
C ASP A 64 -5.73 1.90 18.24
N TYR A 65 -6.88 2.55 18.45
CA TYR A 65 -6.99 4.01 18.41
C TYR A 65 -6.26 4.67 19.57
N THR A 66 -6.45 4.13 20.77
CA THR A 66 -5.78 4.64 21.99
C THR A 66 -4.27 4.48 21.88
N LEU A 67 -3.78 3.35 21.38
CA LEU A 67 -2.36 3.12 21.13
C LEU A 67 -1.81 4.07 20.07
N TRP A 68 -2.51 4.20 18.94
CA TRP A 68 -2.13 5.11 17.87
C TRP A 68 -2.07 6.57 18.37
N LYS A 69 -3.06 7.00 19.16
CA LYS A 69 -3.10 8.31 19.75
C LYS A 69 -1.93 8.54 20.71
N ALA A 70 -1.64 7.58 21.59
CA ALA A 70 -0.47 7.62 22.49
C ALA A 70 0.83 7.72 21.68
N TYR A 71 0.96 6.96 20.57
CA TYR A 71 2.09 7.03 19.66
C TYR A 71 2.26 8.43 19.06
N ILE A 72 1.17 9.06 18.59
CA ILE A 72 1.22 10.44 18.05
C ILE A 72 1.70 11.44 19.10
N PHE A 73 1.25 11.28 20.35
CA PHE A 73 1.66 12.18 21.45
C PHE A 73 3.05 11.86 22.02
N SER A 74 3.66 10.72 21.71
CA SER A 74 4.94 10.29 22.28
C SER A 74 6.12 11.16 21.83
N ALA A 75 6.08 11.75 20.62
CA ALA A 75 7.14 12.61 20.13
C ALA A 75 6.63 13.73 19.19
N PRO A 76 7.27 14.90 19.18
CA PRO A 76 6.89 16.02 18.31
C PRO A 76 6.93 15.66 16.81
N VAL A 77 7.86 14.77 16.39
CA VAL A 77 8.00 14.35 15.00
C VAL A 77 6.75 13.63 14.49
N PHE A 78 6.08 12.84 15.33
CA PHE A 78 4.85 12.14 14.93
C PHE A 78 3.66 13.09 14.80
N ARG A 79 3.58 14.12 15.65
CA ARG A 79 2.60 15.20 15.50
C ARG A 79 2.80 15.99 14.22
N GLN A 80 4.04 16.29 13.84
CA GLN A 80 4.36 16.93 12.56
C GLN A 80 3.98 16.05 11.39
N SER A 81 4.24 14.76 11.45
CA SER A 81 3.83 13.79 10.43
C SER A 81 2.31 13.74 10.29
N LEU A 82 1.55 13.75 11.40
CA LEU A 82 0.09 13.80 11.37
C LEU A 82 -0.41 15.12 10.77
N ALA A 83 0.19 16.24 11.15
CA ALA A 83 -0.17 17.55 10.61
C ALA A 83 0.08 17.62 9.08
N LEU A 84 1.20 17.07 8.62
CA LEU A 84 1.49 16.94 7.19
C LEU A 84 0.48 16.02 6.49
N SER A 85 0.18 14.87 7.09
CA SER A 85 -0.81 13.93 6.57
C SER A 85 -2.19 14.58 6.40
N CYS A 86 -2.68 15.27 7.42
CA CYS A 86 -3.96 15.96 7.36
C CYS A 86 -3.94 17.12 6.34
N LYS A 87 -2.83 17.85 6.24
CA LYS A 87 -2.67 18.89 5.22
C LYS A 87 -2.76 18.33 3.80
N VAL A 88 -2.17 17.17 3.54
CA VAL A 88 -2.13 16.54 2.22
C VAL A 88 -3.47 15.83 1.91
N LEU A 89 -3.92 14.98 2.83
CA LEU A 89 -5.07 14.08 2.60
C LEU A 89 -6.42 14.74 2.88
N LEU A 90 -6.48 15.72 3.79
CA LEU A 90 -7.73 16.36 4.20
C LEU A 90 -7.78 17.84 3.80
N LYS A 91 -6.67 18.38 3.28
CA LYS A 91 -6.51 19.82 2.98
C LYS A 91 -6.82 20.70 4.22
N SER A 92 -6.59 20.16 5.42
CA SER A 92 -6.95 20.78 6.70
C SER A 92 -5.75 20.89 7.63
N LYS A 93 -5.80 21.87 8.52
CA LYS A 93 -4.83 22.02 9.62
C LYS A 93 -5.20 21.07 10.77
N VAL A 94 -4.26 20.83 11.67
CA VAL A 94 -4.44 20.04 12.87
C VAL A 94 -3.98 20.83 14.08
N GLU A 95 -4.77 20.82 15.14
CA GLU A 95 -4.42 21.36 16.45
C GLU A 95 -4.39 20.27 17.51
N PHE A 96 -3.35 20.28 18.33
CA PHE A 96 -3.12 19.30 19.39
C PHE A 96 -3.32 19.93 20.76
N PHE A 97 -4.05 19.24 21.64
CA PHE A 97 -4.26 19.65 23.02
C PHE A 97 -3.65 18.61 23.97
N ASP A 98 -2.47 18.90 24.49
CA ASP A 98 -1.71 17.98 25.34
C ASP A 98 -2.44 17.60 26.62
N ILE A 99 -3.15 18.56 27.26
CA ILE A 99 -3.84 18.34 28.54
C ILE A 99 -4.97 17.32 28.42
N SER A 100 -5.74 17.38 27.32
CA SER A 100 -6.87 16.46 27.09
C SER A 100 -6.51 15.30 26.18
N GLY A 101 -5.32 15.34 25.57
CA GLY A 101 -4.94 14.41 24.52
C GLY A 101 -5.89 14.45 23.32
N THR A 102 -6.47 15.62 23.01
CA THR A 102 -7.46 15.76 21.95
C THR A 102 -6.78 16.31 20.70
N ILE A 103 -7.19 15.80 19.55
CA ILE A 103 -6.71 16.23 18.23
C ILE A 103 -7.91 16.79 17.47
N TYR A 104 -7.78 18.03 16.98
CA TYR A 104 -8.79 18.68 16.16
C TYR A 104 -8.31 18.79 14.71
N ILE A 105 -9.19 18.46 13.78
CA ILE A 105 -8.99 18.69 12.35
C ILE A 105 -9.72 19.98 11.99
N GLY A 106 -8.99 20.97 11.51
CA GLY A 106 -9.49 22.33 11.30
C GLY A 106 -9.16 23.25 12.48
N GLU A 107 -9.87 24.38 12.59
CA GLU A 107 -9.73 25.32 13.70
C GLU A 107 -10.59 24.85 14.90
N ARG A 108 -10.12 25.07 16.12
CA ARG A 108 -10.81 24.64 17.36
C ARG A 108 -12.26 25.07 17.44
N SER A 109 -12.59 26.24 16.93
CA SER A 109 -13.94 26.81 16.97
C SER A 109 -14.93 26.13 16.02
N SER A 110 -14.43 25.50 14.97
CA SER A 110 -15.23 24.90 13.89
C SER A 110 -14.70 23.53 13.44
N GLY A 111 -13.62 23.07 14.06
CA GLY A 111 -12.97 21.82 13.72
C GLY A 111 -13.68 20.59 14.28
N VAL A 112 -13.38 19.46 13.67
CA VAL A 112 -13.89 18.15 14.05
C VAL A 112 -12.86 17.45 14.95
N ILE A 113 -13.34 16.81 16.02
CA ILE A 113 -12.46 15.98 16.86
C ILE A 113 -12.10 14.72 16.08
N LEU A 114 -10.81 14.40 16.06
CA LEU A 114 -10.30 13.12 15.59
C LEU A 114 -10.60 12.06 16.64
N ASP A 115 -11.75 11.42 16.52
CA ASP A 115 -12.20 10.32 17.35
C ASP A 115 -11.84 8.94 16.74
N GLU A 116 -12.22 7.88 17.41
CA GLU A 116 -11.99 6.50 16.94
C GLU A 116 -12.65 6.23 15.59
N THR A 117 -13.87 6.73 15.39
CA THR A 117 -14.62 6.53 14.13
C THR A 117 -13.89 7.18 12.96
N PHE A 118 -13.38 8.40 13.17
CA PHE A 118 -12.58 9.11 12.20
C PHE A 118 -11.29 8.35 11.88
N TYR A 119 -10.57 7.90 12.91
CA TYR A 119 -9.35 7.11 12.75
C TYR A 119 -9.58 5.83 11.95
N LEU A 120 -10.61 5.05 12.29
CA LEU A 120 -10.93 3.80 11.60
C LEU A 120 -11.26 4.02 10.13
N LEU A 121 -11.96 5.11 9.80
CA LEU A 121 -12.28 5.47 8.44
C LEU A 121 -11.03 5.86 7.63
N MET A 122 -10.15 6.67 8.22
CA MET A 122 -8.86 7.02 7.63
C MET A 122 -7.97 5.80 7.43
N LYS A 123 -7.93 4.91 8.42
CA LYS A 123 -7.21 3.62 8.35
C LYS A 123 -7.74 2.76 7.19
N GLU A 124 -9.06 2.65 7.05
CA GLU A 124 -9.69 1.93 5.93
C GLU A 124 -9.31 2.55 4.58
N LEU A 125 -9.42 3.87 4.43
CA LEU A 125 -9.09 4.57 3.19
C LEU A 125 -7.61 4.42 2.82
N CYS A 126 -6.71 4.65 3.76
CA CYS A 126 -5.27 4.53 3.55
C CYS A 126 -4.85 3.08 3.25
N SER A 127 -5.44 2.10 3.93
CA SER A 127 -5.17 0.67 3.67
C SER A 127 -5.54 0.23 2.26
N ARG A 128 -6.56 0.86 1.64
CA ARG A 128 -6.94 0.56 0.26
C ARG A 128 -5.97 1.13 -0.78
N ILE A 129 -5.25 2.19 -0.42
CA ILE A 129 -4.25 2.82 -1.30
C ILE A 129 -2.95 2.01 -1.32
N ILE A 130 -2.62 1.37 -0.20
CA ILE A 130 -1.44 0.52 -0.11
C ILE A 130 -1.63 -0.64 -1.09
N PRO A 131 -0.67 -0.87 -2.02
CA PRO A 131 -0.71 -2.06 -2.86
C PRO A 131 -0.84 -3.26 -1.92
N GLN A 132 -1.90 -4.01 -2.06
CA GLN A 132 -1.90 -5.34 -1.48
C GLN A 132 -0.78 -6.05 -2.24
N SER A 133 0.38 -6.21 -1.61
CA SER A 133 1.32 -7.22 -2.05
C SER A 133 0.43 -8.44 -2.21
N SER A 134 0.23 -8.87 -3.46
CA SER A 134 -0.47 -10.11 -3.71
C SER A 134 0.08 -11.07 -2.66
N ALA A 135 -0.76 -11.72 -1.92
CA ALA A 135 -0.42 -12.62 -0.79
C ALA A 135 0.50 -13.77 -1.21
N SER A 136 1.17 -13.63 -2.32
CA SER A 136 2.12 -14.50 -2.97
C SER A 136 3.55 -14.41 -2.44
N GLU A 137 3.87 -13.56 -1.46
CA GLU A 137 5.17 -13.72 -0.81
C GLU A 137 5.22 -15.01 0.04
N GLU A 138 4.06 -15.51 0.49
CA GLU A 138 3.98 -16.85 1.09
C GLU A 138 3.62 -17.95 0.08
N GLU A 139 2.96 -17.64 -1.03
CA GLU A 139 2.63 -18.62 -2.08
C GLU A 139 3.73 -18.77 -3.14
N GLY A 140 4.64 -17.81 -3.26
CA GLY A 140 5.84 -17.91 -4.10
C GLY A 140 6.96 -18.77 -3.50
N GLN A 141 6.88 -19.17 -2.23
CA GLN A 141 7.69 -20.23 -1.70
C GLN A 141 7.11 -21.55 -2.23
N TYR A 142 7.78 -22.13 -3.22
CA TYR A 142 7.52 -23.48 -3.67
C TYR A 142 7.37 -24.39 -2.45
N ARG A 143 6.12 -24.70 -2.07
CA ARG A 143 5.86 -25.62 -0.96
C ARG A 143 6.29 -26.99 -1.43
N GLU A 144 7.23 -27.57 -0.73
CA GLU A 144 7.53 -28.99 -0.87
C GLU A 144 6.26 -29.75 -0.49
N THR A 145 5.61 -30.33 -1.48
CA THR A 145 4.53 -31.29 -1.23
C THR A 145 5.17 -32.66 -1.03
N ASP A 146 4.62 -33.46 -0.12
CA ASP A 146 5.15 -34.79 0.24
C ASP A 146 5.27 -35.76 -0.96
N ASN A 147 4.66 -35.42 -2.09
CA ASN A 147 4.65 -36.22 -3.33
C ASN A 147 5.60 -35.73 -4.42
N MET A 148 6.51 -34.80 -4.12
CA MET A 148 7.47 -34.31 -5.11
C MET A 148 8.54 -35.36 -5.42
N SER A 149 8.80 -35.55 -6.72
CA SER A 149 9.91 -36.38 -7.16
C SER A 149 11.27 -35.73 -6.80
N GLU A 150 12.28 -36.55 -6.63
CA GLU A 150 13.64 -36.08 -6.28
C GLU A 150 14.20 -35.11 -7.31
N ARG A 151 13.79 -35.22 -8.56
CA ARG A 151 14.17 -34.35 -9.68
C ARG A 151 13.55 -32.95 -9.56
N GLU A 152 12.30 -32.86 -9.08
CA GLU A 152 11.60 -31.61 -8.82
C GLU A 152 12.20 -30.88 -7.62
N ARG A 153 12.55 -31.61 -6.57
CA ARG A 153 13.26 -31.05 -5.39
C ARG A 153 14.60 -30.41 -5.80
N GLN A 154 15.40 -31.11 -6.61
CA GLN A 154 16.68 -30.58 -7.11
C GLN A 154 16.47 -29.36 -8.02
N MET A 155 15.39 -29.30 -8.78
CA MET A 155 15.09 -28.16 -9.64
C MET A 155 14.68 -26.93 -8.82
N ILE A 156 13.86 -27.12 -7.79
CA ILE A 156 13.48 -26.06 -6.85
C ILE A 156 14.70 -25.55 -6.07
N GLU A 157 15.57 -26.43 -5.62
CA GLU A 157 16.79 -26.06 -4.93
C GLU A 157 17.75 -25.23 -5.82
N LYS A 158 17.87 -25.59 -7.10
CA LYS A 158 18.61 -24.81 -8.09
C LYS A 158 17.98 -23.46 -8.36
N MET A 159 16.65 -23.36 -8.42
CA MET A 159 15.93 -22.08 -8.59
C MET A 159 16.14 -21.19 -7.36
N ARG A 160 15.98 -21.72 -6.15
CA ARG A 160 16.27 -20.98 -4.90
C ARG A 160 17.72 -20.50 -4.80
N ALA A 161 18.67 -21.34 -5.24
CA ALA A 161 20.09 -20.96 -5.29
C ALA A 161 20.36 -19.87 -6.34
N ALA A 162 19.66 -19.90 -7.48
CA ALA A 162 19.75 -18.86 -8.49
C ALA A 162 19.14 -17.54 -8.01
N GLU A 163 17.97 -17.58 -7.36
CA GLU A 163 17.34 -16.40 -6.74
C GLU A 163 18.22 -15.77 -5.68
N LYS A 164 18.81 -16.56 -4.77
CA LYS A 164 19.80 -16.06 -3.78
C LYS A 164 21.02 -15.44 -4.44
N LYS A 165 21.51 -16.00 -5.54
CA LYS A 165 22.64 -15.40 -6.29
C LYS A 165 22.24 -14.07 -6.95
N ILE A 166 21.00 -13.96 -7.47
CA ILE A 166 20.49 -12.72 -8.05
C ILE A 166 20.31 -11.66 -6.94
N GLU A 167 19.83 -12.04 -5.77
CA GLU A 167 19.74 -11.11 -4.62
C GLU A 167 21.12 -10.66 -4.12
N GLN A 168 22.11 -11.54 -4.08
CA GLN A 168 23.48 -11.21 -3.67
C GLN A 168 24.23 -10.36 -4.71
N THR A 169 23.84 -10.44 -5.98
CA THR A 169 24.39 -9.59 -7.06
C THR A 169 23.68 -8.23 -7.18
N LYS A 170 22.57 -8.01 -6.47
CA LYS A 170 21.99 -6.67 -6.31
C LYS A 170 22.95 -5.83 -5.47
N ASN A 171 23.74 -5.03 -6.16
CA ASN A 171 24.81 -4.19 -5.66
C ASN A 171 24.25 -3.27 -4.54
N PRO A 172 24.74 -3.34 -3.28
CA PRO A 172 24.27 -2.50 -2.17
C PRO A 172 24.53 -1.00 -2.38
N ASP A 173 25.38 -0.62 -3.34
CA ASP A 173 25.69 0.76 -3.70
C ASP A 173 24.81 1.34 -4.83
N LYS A 174 23.86 0.57 -5.38
CA LYS A 174 22.85 1.18 -6.26
C LYS A 174 22.00 2.12 -5.44
N LYS A 175 22.05 3.42 -5.80
CA LYS A 175 21.03 4.40 -5.39
C LYS A 175 19.67 3.73 -5.51
N PRO A 176 18.75 3.93 -4.55
CA PRO A 176 17.41 3.39 -4.67
C PRO A 176 16.93 3.75 -6.07
N GLU A 177 16.70 2.72 -6.89
CA GLU A 177 16.18 2.93 -8.24
C GLU A 177 14.92 3.77 -8.06
N ASP A 178 14.74 4.76 -8.92
CA ASP A 178 13.49 5.54 -8.96
C ASP A 178 12.36 4.56 -9.31
N TYR A 179 11.84 3.93 -8.26
CA TYR A 179 10.87 2.85 -8.37
C TYR A 179 9.58 3.34 -9.01
N LEU A 180 9.13 4.53 -8.61
CA LEU A 180 7.92 5.13 -9.15
C LEU A 180 8.14 5.53 -10.62
N GLY A 181 9.28 6.16 -10.95
CA GLY A 181 9.62 6.56 -12.31
C GLY A 181 9.65 5.37 -13.28
N ASN A 182 10.28 4.26 -12.90
CA ASN A 182 10.32 3.05 -13.71
C ASN A 182 8.93 2.44 -13.95
N ARG A 183 8.04 2.49 -12.96
CA ARG A 183 6.67 2.02 -13.08
C ARG A 183 5.83 2.94 -13.99
N ILE A 184 6.02 4.26 -13.90
CA ILE A 184 5.41 5.25 -14.79
C ILE A 184 5.83 4.96 -16.24
N LEU A 185 7.14 4.81 -16.48
CA LEU A 185 7.66 4.46 -17.81
C LEU A 185 7.07 3.14 -18.34
N GLY A 186 6.92 2.13 -17.48
CA GLY A 186 6.30 0.86 -17.83
C GLY A 186 4.86 1.05 -18.31
N LEU A 187 4.04 1.80 -17.57
CA LEU A 187 2.65 2.02 -17.93
C LEU A 187 2.49 2.86 -19.20
N VAL A 188 3.38 3.84 -19.43
CA VAL A 188 3.40 4.62 -20.68
C VAL A 188 3.85 3.77 -21.86
N ALA A 189 4.97 3.05 -21.72
CA ALA A 189 5.58 2.33 -22.85
C ALA A 189 4.72 1.15 -23.33
N VAL A 190 4.04 0.46 -22.42
CA VAL A 190 3.39 -0.82 -22.70
C VAL A 190 1.87 -0.71 -22.50
N GLY A 191 1.40 0.13 -21.58
CA GLY A 191 -0.03 0.34 -21.32
C GLY A 191 -0.72 1.31 -22.29
N GLY A 192 0.04 2.01 -23.14
CA GLY A 192 -0.49 2.96 -24.11
C GLY A 192 -1.01 4.27 -23.51
N TYR A 193 -0.66 4.57 -22.24
CA TYR A 193 -1.01 5.83 -21.60
C TYR A 193 0.00 6.93 -21.92
N THR A 194 -0.46 8.18 -21.95
CA THR A 194 0.44 9.33 -21.99
C THR A 194 0.98 9.66 -20.60
N PHE A 195 2.12 10.33 -20.52
CA PHE A 195 2.65 10.82 -19.22
C PHE A 195 1.63 11.69 -18.49
N GLU A 196 0.95 12.59 -19.19
CA GLU A 196 -0.08 13.45 -18.61
C GLU A 196 -1.22 12.64 -17.97
N GLN A 197 -1.70 11.60 -18.65
CA GLN A 197 -2.72 10.71 -18.10
C GLN A 197 -2.24 10.03 -16.82
N VAL A 198 -1.00 9.50 -16.82
CA VAL A 198 -0.44 8.82 -15.66
C VAL A 198 -0.23 9.78 -14.49
N TYR A 199 0.31 10.97 -14.73
CA TYR A 199 0.52 11.96 -13.69
C TYR A 199 -0.78 12.48 -13.05
N ASN A 200 -1.88 12.45 -13.77
CA ASN A 200 -3.20 12.81 -13.25
C ASN A 200 -3.94 11.66 -12.53
N MET A 201 -3.41 10.44 -12.54
CA MET A 201 -3.98 9.32 -11.77
C MET A 201 -3.69 9.46 -10.29
N THR A 202 -4.58 8.93 -9.46
CA THR A 202 -4.27 8.67 -8.04
C THR A 202 -3.38 7.43 -7.92
N MET A 203 -2.67 7.28 -6.80
CA MET A 203 -1.82 6.12 -6.56
C MET A 203 -2.59 4.79 -6.64
N LEU A 204 -3.83 4.78 -6.16
CA LEU A 204 -4.68 3.57 -6.25
C LEU A 204 -5.02 3.23 -7.70
N GLN A 205 -5.44 4.20 -8.51
CA GLN A 205 -5.73 4.00 -9.93
C GLN A 205 -4.49 3.46 -10.67
N PHE A 206 -3.36 4.09 -10.43
CA PHE A 206 -2.09 3.71 -11.01
C PHE A 206 -1.68 2.26 -10.65
N ASN A 207 -1.73 1.90 -9.35
CA ASN A 207 -1.39 0.56 -8.89
C ASN A 207 -2.33 -0.50 -9.46
N MET A 208 -3.63 -0.24 -9.49
CA MET A 208 -4.61 -1.20 -10.03
C MET A 208 -4.45 -1.40 -11.54
N LEU A 209 -4.17 -0.34 -12.29
CA LEU A 209 -3.90 -0.46 -13.73
C LEU A 209 -2.63 -1.28 -13.98
N LEU A 210 -1.55 -1.02 -13.25
CA LEU A 210 -0.33 -1.81 -13.34
C LEU A 210 -0.58 -3.28 -13.02
N GLN A 211 -1.31 -3.57 -11.95
CA GLN A 211 -1.62 -4.95 -11.58
C GLN A 211 -2.42 -5.65 -12.69
N LYS A 212 -3.48 -5.00 -13.19
CA LYS A 212 -4.26 -5.57 -14.30
C LYS A 212 -3.45 -5.76 -15.57
N TYR A 213 -2.53 -4.84 -15.84
CA TYR A 213 -1.62 -5.00 -16.95
C TYR A 213 -0.72 -6.25 -16.78
N VAL A 214 -0.12 -6.43 -15.61
CA VAL A 214 0.69 -7.62 -15.30
C VAL A 214 -0.15 -8.90 -15.39
N ASP A 215 -1.39 -8.88 -14.87
CA ASP A 215 -2.30 -10.02 -14.94
C ASP A 215 -2.57 -10.43 -16.41
N ILE A 216 -2.85 -9.45 -17.30
CA ILE A 216 -3.09 -9.68 -18.73
C ILE A 216 -1.86 -10.27 -19.39
N GLN A 217 -0.68 -9.66 -19.20
CA GLN A 217 0.57 -10.15 -19.78
C GLN A 217 0.91 -11.57 -19.31
N THR A 218 0.69 -11.85 -18.04
CA THR A 218 0.91 -13.18 -17.45
C THR A 218 -0.06 -14.20 -18.05
N PHE A 219 -1.32 -13.82 -18.25
CA PHE A 219 -2.32 -14.68 -18.90
C PHE A 219 -1.94 -14.97 -20.37
N GLU A 220 -1.59 -13.95 -21.15
CA GLU A 220 -1.16 -14.10 -22.56
C GLU A 220 0.07 -15.01 -22.67
N LEU A 221 1.07 -14.82 -21.79
CA LEU A 221 2.25 -15.66 -21.75
C LEU A 221 1.89 -17.12 -21.42
N ARG A 222 1.07 -17.37 -20.41
CA ARG A 222 0.62 -18.72 -20.04
C ARG A 222 -0.16 -19.37 -21.16
N THR A 223 -1.03 -18.62 -21.84
CA THR A 223 -1.83 -19.13 -22.96
C THR A 223 -0.95 -19.49 -24.16
N SER A 224 0.05 -18.66 -24.46
CA SER A 224 0.99 -18.93 -25.56
C SER A 224 1.92 -20.12 -25.26
N LEU A 225 2.23 -20.38 -24.00
CA LEU A 225 3.06 -21.52 -23.58
C LEU A 225 2.26 -22.80 -23.31
N SER A 226 0.92 -22.71 -23.17
CA SER A 226 0.04 -23.84 -22.88
C SER A 226 0.20 -25.05 -23.82
N PRO A 227 0.44 -24.88 -25.15
CA PRO A 227 0.68 -26.01 -26.05
C PRO A 227 1.97 -26.78 -25.74
N TYR A 228 2.90 -26.18 -25.01
CA TYR A 228 4.23 -26.75 -24.71
C TYR A 228 4.35 -27.27 -23.29
N ILE A 229 3.33 -27.03 -22.45
CA ILE A 229 3.28 -27.54 -21.07
C ILE A 229 2.32 -28.71 -21.06
N SER A 230 2.82 -29.92 -20.79
CA SER A 230 2.01 -31.13 -20.69
C SER A 230 0.90 -30.97 -19.65
N SER A 231 -0.31 -31.35 -20.03
CA SER A 231 -1.59 -31.11 -19.39
C SER A 231 -1.86 -31.98 -18.14
N ASP A 232 -0.90 -32.16 -17.24
CA ASP A 232 -1.09 -33.02 -16.07
C ASP A 232 -1.61 -32.31 -14.81
N GLU A 233 -1.85 -31.00 -14.89
CA GLU A 233 -2.52 -30.28 -13.81
C GLU A 233 -3.79 -29.61 -14.31
N GLY A 234 -4.93 -30.18 -13.95
CA GLY A 234 -6.26 -29.64 -14.21
C GLY A 234 -6.53 -28.33 -13.49
N GLN A 235 -5.67 -27.33 -13.64
CA GLN A 235 -5.95 -25.95 -13.26
C GLN A 235 -6.81 -25.33 -14.35
N THR A 236 -8.10 -25.32 -14.11
CA THR A 236 -9.04 -24.47 -14.84
C THR A 236 -8.50 -23.04 -14.86
N ASN A 237 -8.19 -22.55 -16.06
CA ASN A 237 -7.86 -21.15 -16.29
C ASN A 237 -9.03 -20.29 -15.82
N LYS A 238 -9.02 -19.83 -14.57
CA LYS A 238 -9.98 -18.85 -14.10
C LYS A 238 -9.67 -17.56 -14.83
N PHE A 239 -10.60 -17.13 -15.62
CA PHE A 239 -10.53 -15.87 -16.34
C PHE A 239 -10.74 -14.73 -15.35
N TRP A 240 -10.07 -13.61 -15.55
CA TRP A 240 -10.09 -12.39 -14.71
C TRP A 240 -11.46 -11.69 -14.58
N LEU A 241 -12.52 -12.32 -15.04
CA LEU A 241 -13.89 -11.81 -15.02
C LEU A 241 -14.75 -12.36 -13.86
N ASP A 242 -14.21 -13.23 -12.97
CA ASP A 242 -14.92 -13.71 -11.79
C ASP A 242 -14.77 -12.77 -10.59
#